data_da1559b6c2f71194899e81959ea9b402
#
_entry.id   da1559b6c2f71194899e81959ea9b402
#
_cell.length_a   1.000
_cell.length_b   1.000
_cell.length_c   1.000
_cell.angle_alpha   90.00
_cell.angle_beta   90.00
_cell.angle_gamma   90.00
#
_symmetry.space_group_name_H-M   'P 1'
#
loop_
_entity.id
_entity.type
_entity.pdbx_description
1 polymer ?
#
loop_
_entity_poly.entity_id
_entity_poly.type
_entity_poly.pdbx_seq_one_letter_code
_entity_poly.pdbx_strand_id
1 'polypeptide(L)'
;MGYDVVVVGGGHAGLEAAWAAAALGVRVALVTVNPERIGMMPCNPAVGGPGKSQLVAELVALGGLMGRAADAAAIHTRVLNRSKGPAVQSLRVQVDRDLYALKAQEILAERPIAVVRGEVASLWVEGGRLLGVRTVDGRGIPARAVVVAGGTFLSGVVWYGRKSRPAGRQGEPPARFLSQSLRAVGHTLRRFKTGTPPRIRADSVDFSELSLVPPEVPPGSFTGRPGPYADRLPTWQTRTTERTHRLILENLHLSPLYAGDIEGIGPRYCPSIEDKVVRFADKESHLLFVEPDGLATSEVYLQGFSSSLPPELQEEMVRSLPGFSRAVIQRYAYAVEYDSLDPTELTRGLQSHLLPGLFSAGQVNGTSGYEEAAAQGLLAGLNAARYALGLPEVHLGRETGYIGVMVDDLVGRGTDEPYRMMTSRVELRLLCRADNADERLVPLAVAWGLRPREDLERVRAKYARVEAELRRLEALRVDGVSGLQWLRRPENTYEALLERFPSPTPLSPEEREQVEIRAKYAGYIERQEKLREKMRDLEALRLPEGLDYPRVPGLSREAVEKLSRFRPRTLAEAARVPGVRDSDLTALLVHLRRER
;
A
#
# COMPACT_ATOMS: atom_id res chain seq x y z
N MET A 1 8.09 22.88 -25.71
CA MET A 1 8.61 21.49 -25.61
C MET A 1 7.71 20.69 -24.71
N GLY A 2 7.33 19.46 -25.11
CA GLY A 2 6.49 18.57 -24.28
C GLY A 2 7.30 17.80 -23.24
N TYR A 3 6.60 17.12 -22.32
CA TYR A 3 7.19 16.18 -21.37
C TYR A 3 7.21 14.75 -21.96
N ASP A 4 8.04 13.90 -21.39
CA ASP A 4 8.04 12.48 -21.72
C ASP A 4 6.96 11.77 -20.88
N VAL A 5 6.82 12.16 -19.59
CA VAL A 5 5.80 11.66 -18.66
C VAL A 5 5.09 12.83 -17.99
N VAL A 6 3.76 12.78 -17.97
CA VAL A 6 2.91 13.65 -17.13
C VAL A 6 2.24 12.80 -16.06
N VAL A 7 2.41 13.19 -14.81
CA VAL A 7 1.75 12.58 -13.66
C VAL A 7 0.65 13.51 -13.16
N VAL A 8 -0.57 13.00 -13.04
CA VAL A 8 -1.76 13.76 -12.64
C VAL A 8 -2.14 13.43 -11.20
N GLY A 9 -1.91 14.37 -10.30
CA GLY A 9 -2.20 14.24 -8.86
C GLY A 9 -0.96 14.17 -8.00
N GLY A 10 -0.91 14.99 -6.93
CA GLY A 10 0.22 15.15 -6.01
C GLY A 10 0.12 14.31 -4.72
N GLY A 11 -0.69 13.26 -4.68
CA GLY A 11 -0.76 12.30 -3.57
C GLY A 11 0.40 11.29 -3.58
N HIS A 12 0.34 10.27 -2.71
CA HIS A 12 1.42 9.30 -2.56
C HIS A 12 1.72 8.52 -3.85
N ALA A 13 0.69 8.18 -4.63
CA ALA A 13 0.88 7.53 -5.94
C ALA A 13 1.60 8.46 -6.93
N GLY A 14 1.17 9.71 -7.02
CA GLY A 14 1.77 10.68 -7.93
C GLY A 14 3.21 11.04 -7.57
N LEU A 15 3.51 11.17 -6.28
CA LEU A 15 4.87 11.39 -5.77
C LEU A 15 5.82 10.28 -6.23
N GLU A 16 5.48 9.04 -5.94
CA GLU A 16 6.31 7.88 -6.30
C GLU A 16 6.40 7.69 -7.81
N ALA A 17 5.31 7.98 -8.55
CA ALA A 17 5.32 7.90 -10.01
C ALA A 17 6.26 8.92 -10.64
N ALA A 18 6.20 10.18 -10.21
CA ALA A 18 7.08 11.23 -10.71
C ALA A 18 8.54 10.95 -10.33
N TRP A 19 8.77 10.51 -9.10
CA TRP A 19 10.09 10.14 -8.58
C TRP A 19 10.72 8.98 -9.37
N ALA A 20 9.97 7.90 -9.59
CA ALA A 20 10.45 6.74 -10.33
C ALA A 20 10.70 7.06 -11.80
N ALA A 21 9.80 7.81 -12.44
CA ALA A 21 9.98 8.21 -13.83
C ALA A 21 11.23 9.08 -14.01
N ALA A 22 11.45 10.05 -13.14
CA ALA A 22 12.63 10.93 -13.21
C ALA A 22 13.95 10.18 -12.99
N ALA A 23 13.94 9.04 -12.30
CA ALA A 23 15.13 8.19 -12.13
C ALA A 23 15.73 7.73 -13.47
N LEU A 24 14.89 7.55 -14.49
CA LEU A 24 15.31 7.11 -15.82
C LEU A 24 15.76 8.27 -16.73
N GLY A 25 15.88 9.49 -16.20
CA GLY A 25 16.36 10.67 -16.93
C GLY A 25 15.36 11.27 -17.92
N VAL A 26 14.10 10.85 -17.92
CA VAL A 26 13.05 11.43 -18.75
C VAL A 26 12.53 12.75 -18.17
N ARG A 27 11.95 13.60 -19.02
CA ARG A 27 11.33 14.88 -18.62
C ARG A 27 9.97 14.61 -18.00
N VAL A 28 9.80 14.94 -16.72
CA VAL A 28 8.59 14.65 -15.94
C VAL A 28 7.91 15.94 -15.51
N ALA A 29 6.58 16.00 -15.67
CA ALA A 29 5.75 17.00 -15.01
C ALA A 29 4.78 16.32 -14.03
N LEU A 30 4.71 16.85 -12.82
CA LEU A 30 3.68 16.54 -11.83
C LEU A 30 2.63 17.66 -11.83
N VAL A 31 1.45 17.36 -12.33
CA VAL A 31 0.34 18.32 -12.42
C VAL A 31 -0.59 18.13 -11.23
N THR A 32 -0.79 19.18 -10.45
CA THR A 32 -1.64 19.15 -9.26
C THR A 32 -2.37 20.47 -9.05
N VAL A 33 -3.56 20.41 -8.49
CA VAL A 33 -4.37 21.61 -8.19
C VAL A 33 -3.68 22.49 -7.14
N ASN A 34 -3.08 21.85 -6.13
CA ASN A 34 -2.46 22.54 -5.00
C ASN A 34 -1.04 21.99 -4.73
N PRO A 35 0.00 22.60 -5.34
CA PRO A 35 1.39 22.19 -5.14
C PRO A 35 1.85 22.20 -3.67
N GLU A 36 1.32 23.11 -2.84
CA GLU A 36 1.68 23.23 -1.42
C GLU A 36 1.19 22.03 -0.58
N ARG A 37 0.28 21.25 -1.14
CA ARG A 37 -0.31 20.07 -0.49
C ARG A 37 0.16 18.74 -1.08
N ILE A 38 1.23 18.73 -1.85
CA ILE A 38 1.88 17.51 -2.33
C ILE A 38 2.32 16.66 -1.13
N GLY A 39 1.98 15.37 -1.12
CA GLY A 39 2.33 14.46 -0.04
C GLY A 39 1.50 14.57 1.24
N MET A 40 0.44 15.38 1.24
CA MET A 40 -0.43 15.54 2.41
C MET A 40 -1.13 14.24 2.79
N MET A 41 -1.19 13.96 4.09
CA MET A 41 -1.91 12.81 4.67
C MET A 41 -3.30 13.26 5.17
N PRO A 42 -4.40 12.99 4.44
CA PRO A 42 -5.73 13.46 4.85
C PRO A 42 -6.36 12.63 5.98
N CYS A 43 -5.92 11.41 6.16
CA CYS A 43 -6.46 10.46 7.13
C CYS A 43 -5.45 10.20 8.26
N ASN A 44 -4.92 9.01 8.37
CA ASN A 44 -3.99 8.60 9.43
C ASN A 44 -2.61 9.25 9.24
N PRO A 45 -2.04 9.93 10.27
CA PRO A 45 -0.67 10.45 10.22
C PRO A 45 0.37 9.36 10.52
N ALA A 46 0.30 8.24 9.83
CA ALA A 46 1.21 7.12 10.02
C ALA A 46 1.47 6.35 8.73
N VAL A 47 2.64 5.73 8.66
CA VAL A 47 3.10 4.85 7.58
C VAL A 47 3.42 3.48 8.15
N GLY A 48 3.04 2.40 7.45
CA GLY A 48 3.32 1.03 7.83
C GLY A 48 2.19 0.34 8.59
N GLY A 49 2.56 -0.65 9.38
CA GLY A 49 1.65 -1.62 9.99
C GLY A 49 1.52 -2.91 9.18
N PRO A 50 0.69 -3.89 9.63
CA PRO A 50 0.62 -5.21 9.02
C PRO A 50 0.26 -5.19 7.53
N GLY A 51 1.08 -5.85 6.70
CA GLY A 51 0.96 -5.86 5.24
C GLY A 51 1.49 -4.59 4.57
N LYS A 52 1.44 -3.46 5.24
CA LYS A 52 1.83 -2.14 4.72
C LYS A 52 3.30 -1.83 4.91
N SER A 53 3.88 -2.17 6.07
CA SER A 53 5.32 -2.02 6.29
C SER A 53 6.15 -2.84 5.29
N GLN A 54 5.64 -4.00 4.86
CA GLN A 54 6.26 -4.80 3.83
C GLN A 54 6.25 -4.07 2.47
N LEU A 55 5.15 -3.42 2.11
CA LEU A 55 5.09 -2.57 0.91
C LEU A 55 6.10 -1.42 0.98
N VAL A 56 6.23 -0.75 2.14
CA VAL A 56 7.20 0.35 2.32
C VAL A 56 8.64 -0.16 2.25
N ALA A 57 8.95 -1.31 2.86
CA ALA A 57 10.27 -1.92 2.76
C ALA A 57 10.63 -2.26 1.30
N GLU A 58 9.67 -2.76 0.53
CA GLU A 58 9.83 -3.02 -0.90
C GLU A 58 10.00 -1.72 -1.70
N LEU A 59 9.23 -0.66 -1.38
CA LEU A 59 9.43 0.67 -1.96
C LEU A 59 10.83 1.20 -1.71
N VAL A 60 11.32 1.11 -0.47
CA VAL A 60 12.69 1.52 -0.10
C VAL A 60 13.72 0.72 -0.89
N ALA A 61 13.56 -0.60 -1.00
CA ALA A 61 14.44 -1.45 -1.77
C ALA A 61 14.47 -1.09 -3.27
N LEU A 62 13.32 -0.71 -3.82
CA LEU A 62 13.20 -0.22 -5.20
C LEU A 62 13.66 1.24 -5.41
N GLY A 63 13.98 1.95 -4.34
CA GLY A 63 14.44 3.35 -4.42
C GLY A 63 13.33 4.39 -4.32
N GLY A 64 12.14 4.02 -3.82
CA GLY A 64 11.02 4.92 -3.54
C GLY A 64 11.29 5.92 -2.42
N LEU A 65 10.51 6.98 -2.35
CA LEU A 65 10.72 8.09 -1.42
C LEU A 65 9.96 7.97 -0.09
N MET A 66 8.84 7.22 -0.04
CA MET A 66 7.94 7.19 1.13
C MET A 66 8.65 6.81 2.43
N GLY A 67 9.49 5.78 2.42
CA GLY A 67 10.22 5.35 3.61
C GLY A 67 11.19 6.41 4.13
N ARG A 68 11.88 7.14 3.23
CA ARG A 68 12.75 8.26 3.59
C ARG A 68 11.97 9.40 4.25
N ALA A 69 10.84 9.77 3.65
CA ALA A 69 9.99 10.85 4.18
C ALA A 69 9.37 10.46 5.53
N ALA A 70 8.95 9.19 5.68
CA ALA A 70 8.38 8.68 6.93
C ALA A 70 9.41 8.69 8.06
N ASP A 71 10.63 8.19 7.82
CA ASP A 71 11.69 8.20 8.83
C ASP A 71 12.08 9.62 9.23
N ALA A 72 12.22 10.54 8.26
CA ALA A 72 12.57 11.93 8.53
C ALA A 72 11.51 12.70 9.35
N ALA A 73 10.25 12.32 9.23
CA ALA A 73 9.12 12.95 9.93
C ALA A 73 8.59 12.12 11.12
N ALA A 74 9.23 11.00 11.45
CA ALA A 74 8.79 10.10 12.51
C ALA A 74 8.78 10.78 13.88
N ILE A 75 7.69 10.57 14.65
CA ILE A 75 7.54 11.07 16.03
C ILE A 75 7.29 9.95 17.03
N HIS A 76 6.85 8.79 16.56
CA HIS A 76 6.63 7.56 17.34
C HIS A 76 6.81 6.35 16.44
N THR A 77 7.54 5.35 16.89
CA THR A 77 7.72 4.10 16.14
C THR A 77 7.37 2.89 16.99
N ARG A 78 6.85 1.86 16.34
CA ARG A 78 6.54 0.59 16.99
C ARG A 78 6.55 -0.58 16.01
N VAL A 79 7.16 -1.70 16.43
CA VAL A 79 7.05 -2.96 15.70
C VAL A 79 5.86 -3.76 16.22
N LEU A 80 4.89 -3.98 15.35
CA LEU A 80 3.70 -4.78 15.63
C LEU A 80 3.97 -6.26 15.36
N ASN A 81 3.20 -7.15 16.01
CA ASN A 81 3.28 -8.59 15.83
C ASN A 81 4.64 -9.23 16.19
N ARG A 82 5.42 -8.65 17.11
CA ARG A 82 6.72 -9.21 17.53
C ARG A 82 6.64 -10.69 17.94
N SER A 83 5.60 -11.07 18.66
CA SER A 83 5.39 -12.45 19.13
C SER A 83 4.93 -13.42 18.03
N LYS A 84 4.57 -12.94 16.84
CA LYS A 84 4.02 -13.77 15.74
C LYS A 84 5.06 -14.19 14.72
N GLY A 85 6.32 -13.80 14.90
CA GLY A 85 7.44 -14.16 14.05
C GLY A 85 7.67 -13.22 12.84
N PRO A 86 8.83 -13.37 12.16
CA PRO A 86 9.36 -12.40 11.21
C PRO A 86 8.49 -12.23 9.95
N ALA A 87 7.72 -13.24 9.57
CA ALA A 87 6.85 -13.18 8.38
C ALA A 87 5.75 -12.10 8.47
N VAL A 88 5.38 -11.69 9.69
CA VAL A 88 4.26 -10.75 9.92
C VAL A 88 4.63 -9.59 10.87
N GLN A 89 5.86 -9.56 11.37
CA GLN A 89 6.37 -8.39 12.08
C GLN A 89 6.30 -7.18 11.18
N SER A 90 5.85 -6.05 11.73
CA SER A 90 5.47 -4.91 10.92
C SER A 90 5.79 -3.61 11.64
N LEU A 91 6.69 -2.81 11.07
CA LEU A 91 7.00 -1.49 11.57
C LEU A 91 5.81 -0.54 11.31
N ARG A 92 5.44 0.23 12.32
CA ARG A 92 4.50 1.34 12.21
C ARG A 92 5.18 2.62 12.67
N VAL A 93 5.23 3.60 11.80
CA VAL A 93 5.85 4.90 12.02
C VAL A 93 4.75 5.96 12.04
N GLN A 94 4.48 6.50 13.22
CA GLN A 94 3.68 7.72 13.38
C GLN A 94 4.53 8.90 12.96
N VAL A 95 3.99 9.77 12.13
CA VAL A 95 4.71 10.93 11.61
C VAL A 95 4.05 12.25 12.07
N ASP A 96 4.84 13.29 12.13
CA ASP A 96 4.31 14.65 12.03
C ASP A 96 3.80 14.82 10.59
N ARG A 97 2.48 15.05 10.46
CA ARG A 97 1.80 15.07 9.17
C ARG A 97 2.32 16.17 8.23
N ASP A 98 2.56 17.35 8.78
CA ASP A 98 2.98 18.50 7.97
C ASP A 98 4.48 18.38 7.64
N LEU A 99 5.29 17.90 8.59
CA LEU A 99 6.70 17.60 8.36
C LEU A 99 6.87 16.49 7.32
N TYR A 100 6.02 15.46 7.32
CA TYR A 100 6.06 14.40 6.30
C TYR A 100 5.85 14.96 4.89
N ALA A 101 4.83 15.81 4.71
CA ALA A 101 4.57 16.44 3.41
C ALA A 101 5.73 17.32 2.98
N LEU A 102 6.30 18.12 3.89
CA LEU A 102 7.49 18.93 3.63
C LEU A 102 8.68 18.05 3.21
N LYS A 103 8.99 17.00 3.95
CA LYS A 103 10.11 16.08 3.63
C LYS A 103 9.89 15.35 2.31
N ALA A 104 8.66 14.94 2.00
CA ALA A 104 8.35 14.36 0.69
C ALA A 104 8.60 15.34 -0.46
N GLN A 105 8.24 16.62 -0.28
CA GLN A 105 8.50 17.67 -1.28
C GLN A 105 10.01 17.98 -1.40
N GLU A 106 10.75 18.05 -0.28
CA GLU A 106 12.19 18.22 -0.30
C GLU A 106 12.90 17.10 -1.06
N ILE A 107 12.52 15.85 -0.81
CA ILE A 107 13.05 14.68 -1.53
C ILE A 107 12.67 14.75 -3.01
N LEU A 108 11.41 15.08 -3.33
CA LEU A 108 10.98 15.21 -4.73
C LEU A 108 11.84 16.22 -5.50
N ALA A 109 12.24 17.31 -4.84
CA ALA A 109 13.08 18.37 -5.42
C ALA A 109 14.55 17.94 -5.68
N GLU A 110 14.99 16.80 -5.16
CA GLU A 110 16.31 16.23 -5.49
C GLU A 110 16.41 15.81 -6.98
N ARG A 111 15.29 15.69 -7.69
CA ARG A 111 15.22 15.32 -9.10
C ARG A 111 14.56 16.41 -9.93
N PRO A 112 14.91 16.55 -11.23
CA PRO A 112 14.36 17.58 -12.11
C PRO A 112 12.93 17.26 -12.54
N ILE A 113 11.99 17.41 -11.62
CA ILE A 113 10.55 17.21 -11.83
C ILE A 113 9.88 18.59 -11.87
N ALA A 114 9.20 18.90 -12.97
CA ALA A 114 8.42 20.13 -13.10
C ALA A 114 7.10 19.99 -12.33
N VAL A 115 6.88 20.81 -11.31
CA VAL A 115 5.59 20.89 -10.62
C VAL A 115 4.72 21.93 -11.30
N VAL A 116 3.59 21.50 -11.87
CA VAL A 116 2.68 22.35 -12.64
C VAL A 116 1.36 22.50 -11.87
N ARG A 117 1.02 23.73 -11.51
CA ARG A 117 -0.31 24.03 -10.92
C ARG A 117 -1.37 23.94 -12.02
N GLY A 118 -2.39 23.13 -11.81
CA GLY A 118 -3.53 22.99 -12.69
C GLY A 118 -4.44 21.83 -12.35
N GLU A 119 -5.69 21.92 -12.73
CA GLU A 119 -6.65 20.82 -12.72
C GLU A 119 -6.71 20.20 -14.10
N VAL A 120 -6.38 18.91 -14.19
CA VAL A 120 -6.52 18.16 -15.46
C VAL A 120 -7.98 17.82 -15.68
N ALA A 121 -8.53 18.32 -16.77
CA ALA A 121 -9.90 18.06 -17.18
C ALA A 121 -10.02 16.79 -18.03
N SER A 122 -9.07 16.54 -18.93
CA SER A 122 -9.17 15.42 -19.86
C SER A 122 -7.81 14.91 -20.33
N LEU A 123 -7.80 13.68 -20.75
CA LEU A 123 -6.76 13.13 -21.61
C LEU A 123 -6.82 13.80 -22.98
N TRP A 124 -5.68 14.13 -23.52
CA TRP A 124 -5.58 14.63 -24.89
C TRP A 124 -5.33 13.45 -25.82
N VAL A 125 -6.40 13.02 -26.51
CA VAL A 125 -6.38 11.86 -27.42
C VAL A 125 -6.82 12.31 -28.79
N GLU A 126 -6.03 11.99 -29.84
CA GLU A 126 -6.36 12.23 -31.24
C GLU A 126 -6.03 10.99 -32.06
N GLY A 127 -6.98 10.56 -32.91
CA GLY A 127 -6.80 9.36 -33.74
C GLY A 127 -6.50 8.08 -32.93
N GLY A 128 -7.03 7.95 -31.70
CA GLY A 128 -6.77 6.83 -30.83
C GLY A 128 -5.38 6.84 -30.15
N ARG A 129 -4.63 7.93 -30.25
CA ARG A 129 -3.29 8.09 -29.65
C ARG A 129 -3.33 9.11 -28.54
N LEU A 130 -2.68 8.78 -27.43
CA LEU A 130 -2.46 9.69 -26.32
C LEU A 130 -1.39 10.73 -26.70
N LEU A 131 -1.71 12.01 -26.57
CA LEU A 131 -0.81 13.15 -26.85
C LEU A 131 -0.44 13.93 -25.60
N GLY A 132 -1.12 13.69 -24.47
CA GLY A 132 -0.90 14.39 -23.21
C GLY A 132 -2.20 14.59 -22.42
N VAL A 133 -2.30 15.73 -21.73
CA VAL A 133 -3.49 16.11 -20.96
C VAL A 133 -3.92 17.53 -21.29
N ARG A 134 -5.19 17.86 -21.04
CA ARG A 134 -5.74 19.22 -21.09
C ARG A 134 -6.24 19.63 -19.71
N THR A 135 -5.91 20.83 -19.30
CA THR A 135 -6.35 21.41 -18.04
C THR A 135 -7.70 22.14 -18.20
N VAL A 136 -8.38 22.38 -17.08
CA VAL A 136 -9.68 23.07 -17.06
C VAL A 136 -9.59 24.48 -17.67
N ASP A 137 -8.45 25.17 -17.52
CA ASP A 137 -8.17 26.49 -18.12
C ASP A 137 -7.79 26.42 -19.62
N GLY A 138 -7.88 25.24 -20.24
CA GLY A 138 -7.69 25.02 -21.68
C GLY A 138 -6.24 24.80 -22.10
N ARG A 139 -5.26 24.80 -21.19
CA ARG A 139 -3.86 24.52 -21.56
C ARG A 139 -3.69 23.05 -21.94
N GLY A 140 -3.03 22.80 -23.06
CA GLY A 140 -2.54 21.48 -23.43
C GLY A 140 -1.14 21.25 -22.84
N ILE A 141 -0.93 20.10 -22.18
CA ILE A 141 0.37 19.67 -21.68
C ILE A 141 0.75 18.39 -22.45
N PRO A 142 1.61 18.51 -23.49
CA PRO A 142 1.98 17.36 -24.31
C PRO A 142 2.83 16.36 -23.51
N ALA A 143 2.55 15.06 -23.70
CA ALA A 143 3.30 13.96 -23.09
C ALA A 143 3.24 12.70 -23.93
N ARG A 144 4.27 11.85 -23.84
CA ARG A 144 4.29 10.51 -24.45
C ARG A 144 3.53 9.49 -23.60
N ALA A 145 3.58 9.65 -22.28
CA ALA A 145 2.87 8.83 -21.31
C ALA A 145 2.23 9.69 -20.23
N VAL A 146 1.11 9.21 -19.69
CA VAL A 146 0.35 9.87 -18.62
C VAL A 146 0.08 8.86 -17.51
N VAL A 147 0.33 9.26 -16.26
CA VAL A 147 -0.03 8.49 -15.06
C VAL A 147 -1.16 9.21 -14.33
N VAL A 148 -2.33 8.60 -14.25
CA VAL A 148 -3.47 9.13 -13.49
C VAL A 148 -3.40 8.65 -12.04
N ALA A 149 -3.22 9.58 -11.10
CA ALA A 149 -3.11 9.35 -9.67
C ALA A 149 -4.06 10.26 -8.86
N GLY A 150 -5.31 10.36 -9.34
CA GLY A 150 -6.31 11.32 -8.84
C GLY A 150 -6.87 11.05 -7.44
N GLY A 151 -6.68 9.84 -6.88
CA GLY A 151 -7.13 9.48 -5.55
C GLY A 151 -8.63 9.72 -5.33
N THR A 152 -9.00 10.27 -4.18
CA THR A 152 -10.39 10.60 -3.83
C THR A 152 -10.95 11.82 -4.57
N PHE A 153 -10.15 12.48 -5.40
CA PHE A 153 -10.58 13.66 -6.15
C PHE A 153 -11.43 13.33 -7.39
N LEU A 154 -11.31 12.11 -7.94
CA LEU A 154 -12.08 11.70 -9.13
C LEU A 154 -13.59 11.69 -8.82
N SER A 155 -14.30 12.72 -9.29
CA SER A 155 -15.73 12.95 -9.00
C SER A 155 -16.04 12.84 -7.52
N GLY A 156 -15.15 13.35 -6.67
CA GLY A 156 -15.23 13.24 -5.22
C GLY A 156 -16.43 13.96 -4.62
N VAL A 157 -17.09 13.30 -3.66
CA VAL A 157 -18.23 13.86 -2.88
C VAL A 157 -17.99 13.57 -1.40
N VAL A 158 -17.98 14.61 -0.58
CA VAL A 158 -17.81 14.52 0.88
C VAL A 158 -19.17 14.54 1.55
N TRP A 159 -19.35 13.69 2.58
CA TRP A 159 -20.59 13.47 3.31
C TRP A 159 -20.44 13.73 4.80
N TYR A 160 -21.37 14.52 5.37
CA TYR A 160 -21.58 14.74 6.79
C TYR A 160 -23.06 14.49 7.11
N GLY A 161 -23.40 13.36 7.71
CA GLY A 161 -24.77 12.89 7.74
C GLY A 161 -25.32 12.82 6.32
N ARG A 162 -26.56 13.16 6.13
CA ARG A 162 -27.23 13.17 4.83
C ARG A 162 -26.91 14.40 3.95
N LYS A 163 -26.00 15.26 4.40
CA LYS A 163 -25.55 16.42 3.63
C LYS A 163 -24.26 16.09 2.87
N SER A 164 -24.26 16.38 1.57
CA SER A 164 -23.10 16.17 0.71
C SER A 164 -22.66 17.45 0.03
N ARG A 165 -21.39 17.45 -0.37
CA ARG A 165 -20.84 18.50 -1.24
C ARG A 165 -19.76 17.92 -2.15
N PRO A 166 -19.63 18.42 -3.40
CA PRO A 166 -18.51 18.05 -4.26
C PRO A 166 -17.18 18.49 -3.63
N ALA A 167 -16.33 17.52 -3.33
CA ALA A 167 -14.97 17.73 -2.80
C ALA A 167 -14.16 16.46 -2.94
N GLY A 168 -12.88 16.58 -3.23
CA GLY A 168 -11.96 15.44 -3.21
C GLY A 168 -11.43 15.16 -1.79
N ARG A 169 -11.36 16.22 -0.99
CA ARG A 169 -10.95 16.25 0.41
C ARG A 169 -11.58 17.46 1.08
N GLN A 170 -11.66 17.48 2.42
CA GLN A 170 -12.23 18.62 3.14
C GLN A 170 -11.53 19.94 2.72
N GLY A 171 -12.31 20.89 2.21
CA GLY A 171 -11.84 22.21 1.78
C GLY A 171 -11.20 22.26 0.40
N GLU A 172 -11.21 21.15 -0.37
CA GLU A 172 -10.62 21.12 -1.71
C GLU A 172 -11.61 20.59 -2.75
N PRO A 173 -11.72 21.29 -3.92
CA PRO A 173 -12.65 20.89 -4.98
C PRO A 173 -12.25 19.53 -5.59
N PRO A 174 -13.23 18.78 -6.14
CA PRO A 174 -12.96 17.53 -6.83
C PRO A 174 -12.46 17.77 -8.27
N ALA A 175 -11.79 16.77 -8.86
CA ALA A 175 -11.55 16.70 -10.29
C ALA A 175 -12.81 16.16 -11.00
N ARG A 176 -13.63 17.07 -11.53
CA ARG A 176 -14.98 16.74 -12.05
C ARG A 176 -14.99 16.08 -13.41
N PHE A 177 -14.04 16.46 -14.27
CA PHE A 177 -14.12 16.15 -15.71
C PHE A 177 -13.28 14.93 -16.10
N LEU A 178 -12.23 14.61 -15.35
CA LEU A 178 -11.29 13.54 -15.70
C LEU A 178 -11.96 12.16 -15.74
N SER A 179 -12.94 11.90 -14.87
CA SER A 179 -13.73 10.67 -14.91
C SER A 179 -14.47 10.48 -16.23
N GLN A 180 -15.02 11.56 -16.78
CA GLN A 180 -15.71 11.52 -18.08
C GLN A 180 -14.73 11.19 -19.20
N SER A 181 -13.52 11.75 -19.13
CA SER A 181 -12.47 11.46 -20.10
C SER A 181 -12.00 9.99 -20.06
N LEU A 182 -11.90 9.39 -18.86
CA LEU A 182 -11.60 7.97 -18.69
C LEU A 182 -12.72 7.09 -19.28
N ARG A 183 -13.98 7.43 -19.05
CA ARG A 183 -15.13 6.74 -19.69
C ARG A 183 -15.12 6.87 -21.21
N ALA A 184 -14.74 8.03 -21.74
CA ALA A 184 -14.64 8.25 -23.18
C ALA A 184 -13.55 7.39 -23.86
N VAL A 185 -12.51 7.01 -23.14
CA VAL A 185 -11.51 6.04 -23.58
C VAL A 185 -12.05 4.61 -23.56
N GLY A 186 -13.12 4.36 -22.81
CA GLY A 186 -13.77 3.05 -22.67
C GLY A 186 -13.59 2.39 -21.29
N HIS A 187 -12.93 3.06 -20.33
CA HIS A 187 -12.77 2.52 -18.98
C HIS A 187 -14.09 2.42 -18.22
N THR A 188 -14.28 1.28 -17.56
CA THR A 188 -15.37 1.06 -16.62
C THR A 188 -15.05 1.74 -15.28
N LEU A 189 -15.93 2.61 -14.80
CA LEU A 189 -15.80 3.26 -13.51
C LEU A 189 -16.81 2.71 -12.51
N ARG A 190 -16.35 2.57 -11.27
CA ARG A 190 -17.14 2.17 -10.10
C ARG A 190 -17.06 3.22 -9.02
N ARG A 191 -18.05 3.27 -8.12
CA ARG A 191 -18.01 4.15 -6.95
C ARG A 191 -17.49 3.40 -5.75
N PHE A 192 -16.49 3.99 -5.08
CA PHE A 192 -16.00 3.54 -3.76
C PHE A 192 -16.13 4.66 -2.74
N LYS A 193 -16.13 4.29 -1.48
CA LYS A 193 -16.13 5.24 -0.37
C LYS A 193 -14.98 4.92 0.60
N THR A 194 -14.44 5.96 1.21
CA THR A 194 -13.56 5.87 2.37
C THR A 194 -14.00 6.92 3.40
N GLY A 195 -13.34 6.99 4.55
CA GLY A 195 -13.66 7.97 5.56
C GLY A 195 -12.43 8.34 6.37
N THR A 196 -12.53 9.41 7.12
CA THR A 196 -11.50 9.85 8.06
C THR A 196 -12.08 10.10 9.44
N PRO A 197 -11.38 9.73 10.52
CA PRO A 197 -11.68 10.10 11.89
C PRO A 197 -11.58 11.60 12.16
N PRO A 198 -12.18 12.08 13.27
CA PRO A 198 -12.11 13.49 13.67
C PRO A 198 -10.72 13.86 14.21
N ARG A 199 -10.40 15.15 14.18
CA ARG A 199 -9.29 15.76 14.92
C ARG A 199 -9.84 16.50 16.12
N ILE A 200 -9.24 16.21 17.27
CA ILE A 200 -9.65 16.76 18.56
C ILE A 200 -8.56 17.69 19.06
N ARG A 201 -8.95 18.81 19.66
CA ARG A 201 -8.02 19.71 20.30
C ARG A 201 -7.38 19.03 21.53
N ALA A 202 -6.06 18.90 21.55
CA ALA A 202 -5.33 18.13 22.54
C ALA A 202 -5.54 18.62 23.98
N ASP A 203 -5.63 19.94 24.20
CA ASP A 203 -5.86 20.55 25.51
C ASP A 203 -7.28 20.30 26.07
N SER A 204 -8.19 19.78 25.25
CA SER A 204 -9.55 19.38 25.66
C SER A 204 -9.66 17.89 26.00
N VAL A 205 -8.58 17.14 25.94
CA VAL A 205 -8.51 15.71 26.26
C VAL A 205 -7.87 15.49 27.63
N ASP A 206 -8.50 14.69 28.46
CA ASP A 206 -7.92 14.23 29.73
C ASP A 206 -7.10 12.96 29.52
N PHE A 207 -5.82 13.14 29.27
CA PHE A 207 -4.89 12.02 29.04
C PHE A 207 -4.67 11.12 30.25
N SER A 208 -5.04 11.56 31.47
CA SER A 208 -4.92 10.74 32.68
C SER A 208 -5.91 9.57 32.71
N GLU A 209 -7.01 9.68 31.96
CA GLU A 209 -7.99 8.61 31.80
C GLU A 209 -7.62 7.61 30.68
N LEU A 210 -6.53 7.85 29.95
CA LEU A 210 -6.13 7.06 28.79
C LEU A 210 -4.97 6.10 29.12
N SER A 211 -4.90 4.99 28.40
CA SER A 211 -3.77 4.07 28.51
C SER A 211 -2.60 4.56 27.65
N LEU A 212 -1.48 4.90 28.29
CA LEU A 212 -0.26 5.37 27.62
C LEU A 212 0.39 4.24 26.81
N VAL A 213 0.82 4.55 25.61
CA VAL A 213 1.63 3.69 24.74
C VAL A 213 2.92 4.44 24.40
N PRO A 214 4.04 4.12 25.07
CA PRO A 214 5.32 4.76 24.81
C PRO A 214 5.89 4.33 23.44
N PRO A 215 6.75 5.16 22.82
CA PRO A 215 7.50 4.76 21.64
C PRO A 215 8.52 3.66 21.99
N GLU A 216 9.01 2.96 20.98
CA GLU A 216 10.11 2.00 21.14
C GLU A 216 11.46 2.73 21.23
N VAL A 217 12.36 2.16 22.06
CA VAL A 217 13.74 2.61 22.19
C VAL A 217 14.65 1.37 22.09
N PRO A 218 15.56 1.31 21.11
CA PRO A 218 15.78 2.28 20.02
C PRO A 218 14.61 2.32 19.03
N PRO A 219 14.38 3.48 18.39
CA PRO A 219 13.30 3.61 17.41
C PRO A 219 13.57 2.80 16.16
N GLY A 220 12.51 2.20 15.60
CA GLY A 220 12.55 1.55 14.30
C GLY A 220 12.59 2.55 13.15
N SER A 221 13.08 2.12 11.98
CA SER A 221 13.05 2.92 10.74
C SER A 221 12.93 2.02 9.51
N PHE A 222 12.45 2.57 8.39
CA PHE A 222 12.38 1.85 7.12
C PHE A 222 13.72 1.83 6.38
N THR A 223 14.57 2.83 6.61
CA THR A 223 15.84 3.02 5.89
C THR A 223 17.09 2.66 6.72
N GLY A 224 16.89 2.16 7.95
CA GLY A 224 17.96 1.94 8.91
C GLY A 224 18.47 3.22 9.58
N ARG A 225 17.83 4.37 9.32
CA ARG A 225 18.22 5.69 9.86
C ARG A 225 16.99 6.39 10.43
N PRO A 226 16.64 6.13 11.70
CA PRO A 226 15.52 6.80 12.34
C PRO A 226 15.73 8.31 12.38
N GLY A 227 14.65 9.06 12.21
CA GLY A 227 14.67 10.51 12.29
C GLY A 227 14.90 11.01 13.73
N PRO A 228 15.21 12.31 13.90
CA PRO A 228 15.60 12.88 15.19
C PRO A 228 14.47 12.95 16.22
N TYR A 229 13.23 12.70 15.81
CA TYR A 229 12.04 12.78 16.66
C TYR A 229 11.31 11.45 16.80
N ALA A 230 11.88 10.34 16.32
CA ALA A 230 11.21 9.06 16.17
C ALA A 230 10.73 8.41 17.49
N ASP A 231 11.19 8.88 18.64
CA ASP A 231 10.83 8.45 19.99
C ASP A 231 10.27 9.57 20.87
N ARG A 232 9.87 10.71 20.28
CA ARG A 232 9.55 11.94 21.03
C ARG A 232 8.16 11.95 21.63
N LEU A 233 7.17 11.40 20.98
CA LEU A 233 5.79 11.49 21.42
C LEU A 233 5.20 10.11 21.70
N PRO A 234 4.48 9.94 22.84
CA PRO A 234 3.67 8.75 23.05
C PRO A 234 2.39 8.81 22.21
N THR A 235 1.71 7.68 22.14
CA THR A 235 0.31 7.57 21.76
C THR A 235 -0.49 7.03 22.95
N TRP A 236 -1.83 7.09 22.86
CA TRP A 236 -2.70 6.58 23.91
C TRP A 236 -3.79 5.70 23.34
N GLN A 237 -4.46 4.98 24.22
CA GLN A 237 -5.61 4.16 23.89
C GLN A 237 -6.80 4.55 24.75
N THR A 238 -7.98 4.51 24.14
CA THR A 238 -9.29 4.59 24.79
C THR A 238 -10.22 3.54 24.17
N ARG A 239 -11.47 3.51 24.61
CA ARG A 239 -12.47 2.57 24.10
C ARG A 239 -13.82 3.25 23.95
N THR A 240 -14.63 2.76 23.02
CA THR A 240 -16.05 3.10 22.98
C THR A 240 -16.75 2.57 24.23
N THR A 241 -17.86 3.19 24.59
CA THR A 241 -18.71 2.83 25.73
C THR A 241 -20.08 2.37 25.25
N GLU A 242 -20.87 1.79 26.13
CA GLU A 242 -22.29 1.46 25.85
C GLU A 242 -23.07 2.71 25.40
N ARG A 243 -22.80 3.87 26.03
CA ARG A 243 -23.39 5.14 25.62
C ARG A 243 -23.02 5.51 24.18
N THR A 244 -21.75 5.31 23.79
CA THR A 244 -21.29 5.55 22.41
C THR A 244 -22.07 4.67 21.43
N HIS A 245 -22.19 3.37 21.75
CA HIS A 245 -22.92 2.43 20.88
C HIS A 245 -24.40 2.77 20.76
N ARG A 246 -25.05 3.15 21.86
CA ARG A 246 -26.46 3.56 21.87
C ARG A 246 -26.69 4.79 21.01
N LEU A 247 -25.86 5.85 21.16
CA LEU A 247 -25.93 7.04 20.32
C LEU A 247 -25.84 6.71 18.84
N ILE A 248 -24.96 5.79 18.46
CA ILE A 248 -24.79 5.35 17.06
C ILE A 248 -26.04 4.60 16.59
N LEU A 249 -26.51 3.59 17.35
CA LEU A 249 -27.61 2.72 16.93
C LEU A 249 -28.94 3.48 16.80
N GLU A 250 -29.23 4.39 17.71
CA GLU A 250 -30.42 5.24 17.68
C GLU A 250 -30.44 6.21 16.48
N ASN A 251 -29.27 6.54 15.93
CA ASN A 251 -29.09 7.54 14.88
C ASN A 251 -28.56 6.99 13.55
N LEU A 252 -28.59 5.66 13.34
CA LEU A 252 -28.12 5.03 12.08
C LEU A 252 -28.82 5.60 10.83
N HIS A 253 -30.08 6.02 10.94
CA HIS A 253 -30.84 6.63 9.87
C HIS A 253 -30.26 7.96 9.37
N LEU A 254 -29.37 8.60 10.15
CA LEU A 254 -28.63 9.82 9.78
C LEU A 254 -27.30 9.49 9.06
N SER A 255 -26.85 8.24 9.05
CA SER A 255 -25.68 7.83 8.30
C SER A 255 -26.01 7.73 6.82
N PRO A 256 -25.29 8.38 5.91
CA PRO A 256 -25.58 8.35 4.48
C PRO A 256 -25.42 6.93 3.89
N LEU A 257 -24.60 6.08 4.51
CA LEU A 257 -24.46 4.67 4.11
C LEU A 257 -25.71 3.86 4.44
N TYR A 258 -26.23 4.00 5.68
CA TYR A 258 -27.41 3.25 6.14
C TYR A 258 -28.72 3.84 5.61
N ALA A 259 -28.72 5.13 5.24
CA ALA A 259 -29.86 5.77 4.58
C ALA A 259 -29.93 5.48 3.06
N GLY A 260 -28.87 4.86 2.48
CA GLY A 260 -28.82 4.58 1.05
C GLY A 260 -28.45 5.78 0.18
N ASP A 261 -27.94 6.87 0.77
CA ASP A 261 -27.53 8.08 0.03
C ASP A 261 -26.16 7.90 -0.66
N ILE A 262 -25.29 7.03 -0.14
CA ILE A 262 -23.98 6.66 -0.72
C ILE A 262 -24.15 5.39 -1.55
N GLU A 263 -23.74 5.44 -2.81
CA GLU A 263 -23.66 4.29 -3.71
C GLU A 263 -22.35 3.51 -3.53
N GLY A 264 -21.30 4.20 -3.11
CA GLY A 264 -19.93 3.68 -3.00
C GLY A 264 -19.77 2.64 -1.90
N ILE A 265 -19.14 1.51 -2.24
CA ILE A 265 -18.80 0.45 -1.29
C ILE A 265 -17.61 0.88 -0.44
N GLY A 266 -17.72 0.70 0.88
CA GLY A 266 -16.65 1.03 1.83
C GLY A 266 -15.66 -0.11 2.06
N PRO A 267 -14.44 0.19 2.58
CA PRO A 267 -13.42 -0.82 2.82
C PRO A 267 -13.77 -1.74 3.99
N ARG A 268 -13.67 -3.04 3.78
CA ARG A 268 -13.92 -4.06 4.80
C ARG A 268 -13.00 -3.96 6.02
N TYR A 269 -11.74 -3.59 5.80
CA TYR A 269 -10.69 -3.57 6.84
C TYR A 269 -10.43 -2.19 7.46
N CYS A 270 -11.20 -1.18 7.07
CA CYS A 270 -11.23 0.12 7.71
C CYS A 270 -12.69 0.60 7.81
N PRO A 271 -13.55 -0.16 8.51
CA PRO A 271 -14.95 0.19 8.64
C PRO A 271 -15.10 1.47 9.48
N SER A 272 -16.18 2.21 9.23
CA SER A 272 -16.59 3.31 10.11
C SER A 272 -16.92 2.78 11.50
N ILE A 273 -17.02 3.68 12.48
CA ILE A 273 -17.41 3.25 13.83
C ILE A 273 -18.84 2.71 13.84
N GLU A 274 -19.73 3.24 13.00
CA GLU A 274 -21.09 2.75 12.81
C GLU A 274 -21.07 1.29 12.31
N ASP A 275 -20.25 1.01 11.29
CA ASP A 275 -20.08 -0.34 10.76
C ASP A 275 -19.55 -1.33 11.81
N LYS A 276 -18.61 -0.88 12.67
CA LYS A 276 -18.09 -1.73 13.76
C LYS A 276 -19.17 -2.07 14.77
N VAL A 277 -19.95 -1.08 15.19
CA VAL A 277 -21.01 -1.26 16.19
C VAL A 277 -22.11 -2.17 15.66
N VAL A 278 -22.48 -2.04 14.39
CA VAL A 278 -23.52 -2.89 13.77
C VAL A 278 -23.01 -4.31 13.50
N ARG A 279 -21.82 -4.44 12.89
CA ARG A 279 -21.29 -5.76 12.47
C ARG A 279 -20.79 -6.61 13.64
N PHE A 280 -20.35 -5.96 14.71
CA PHE A 280 -19.82 -6.62 15.91
C PHE A 280 -20.63 -6.22 17.14
N ALA A 281 -21.94 -6.39 17.05
CA ALA A 281 -22.89 -6.01 18.10
C ALA A 281 -22.68 -6.79 19.42
N ASP A 282 -22.00 -7.94 19.38
CA ASP A 282 -21.56 -8.73 20.52
C ASP A 282 -20.39 -8.12 21.29
N LYS A 283 -19.71 -7.11 20.73
CA LYS A 283 -18.59 -6.42 21.37
C LYS A 283 -19.09 -5.30 22.26
N GLU A 284 -18.77 -5.37 23.54
CA GLU A 284 -19.10 -4.31 24.52
C GLU A 284 -18.36 -3.00 24.24
N SER A 285 -17.16 -3.07 23.61
CA SER A 285 -16.35 -1.89 23.29
C SER A 285 -15.42 -2.13 22.12
N HIS A 286 -15.06 -1.04 21.43
CA HIS A 286 -14.04 -1.02 20.37
C HIS A 286 -12.84 -0.20 20.82
N LEU A 287 -11.63 -0.75 20.61
CA LEU A 287 -10.38 -0.08 20.88
C LEU A 287 -10.16 1.08 19.90
N LEU A 288 -9.75 2.23 20.44
CA LEU A 288 -9.41 3.44 19.71
C LEU A 288 -8.00 3.89 20.10
N PHE A 289 -7.30 4.52 19.16
CA PHE A 289 -5.98 5.10 19.42
C PHE A 289 -6.05 6.61 19.33
N VAL A 290 -5.39 7.29 20.26
CA VAL A 290 -5.27 8.74 20.31
C VAL A 290 -3.84 9.10 19.95
N GLU A 291 -3.68 9.72 18.81
CA GLU A 291 -2.37 9.90 18.17
C GLU A 291 -2.12 11.39 17.91
N PRO A 292 -0.98 11.95 18.37
CA PRO A 292 -0.60 13.32 18.00
C PRO A 292 -0.52 13.46 16.47
N ASP A 293 -1.07 14.53 15.92
CA ASP A 293 -1.04 14.81 14.48
C ASP A 293 0.31 15.46 14.05
N GLY A 294 1.16 15.83 15.02
CA GLY A 294 2.50 16.38 14.81
C GLY A 294 3.13 16.94 16.07
N LEU A 295 4.36 17.45 15.94
CA LEU A 295 5.17 18.02 17.04
C LEU A 295 4.65 19.39 17.49
N ALA A 296 4.22 20.20 16.54
CA ALA A 296 3.80 21.59 16.77
C ALA A 296 2.28 21.80 16.68
N THR A 297 1.51 20.75 16.43
CA THR A 297 0.05 20.83 16.34
C THR A 297 -0.62 20.59 17.69
N SER A 298 -1.70 21.32 17.95
CA SER A 298 -2.58 21.11 19.09
C SER A 298 -3.67 20.05 18.82
N GLU A 299 -3.56 19.31 17.70
CA GLU A 299 -4.55 18.32 17.29
C GLU A 299 -4.09 16.91 17.63
N VAL A 300 -5.02 16.06 18.06
CA VAL A 300 -4.87 14.61 18.13
C VAL A 300 -5.86 13.93 17.18
N TYR A 301 -5.40 12.89 16.54
CA TYR A 301 -6.18 12.03 15.66
C TYR A 301 -6.79 10.88 16.44
N LEU A 302 -8.10 10.67 16.30
CA LEU A 302 -8.82 9.59 16.97
C LEU A 302 -8.94 8.37 16.04
N GLN A 303 -7.88 7.58 15.95
CA GLN A 303 -7.83 6.43 15.05
C GLN A 303 -8.87 5.37 15.43
N GLY A 304 -9.58 4.87 14.43
CA GLY A 304 -10.61 3.86 14.58
C GLY A 304 -12.01 4.43 14.76
N PHE A 305 -12.14 5.77 14.84
CA PHE A 305 -13.41 6.49 15.02
C PHE A 305 -13.85 7.22 13.74
N SER A 306 -13.59 6.64 12.57
CA SER A 306 -14.11 7.16 11.31
C SER A 306 -15.64 7.13 11.33
N SER A 307 -16.28 8.22 10.94
CA SER A 307 -17.73 8.36 10.94
C SER A 307 -18.19 9.27 9.80
N SER A 308 -19.40 9.07 9.35
CA SER A 308 -20.11 10.00 8.45
C SER A 308 -21.37 10.59 9.07
N LEU A 309 -21.59 10.38 10.36
CA LEU A 309 -22.72 10.95 11.10
C LEU A 309 -22.63 12.48 11.17
N PRO A 310 -23.73 13.19 11.40
CA PRO A 310 -23.75 14.65 11.48
C PRO A 310 -22.79 15.20 12.55
N PRO A 311 -22.22 16.41 12.35
CA PRO A 311 -21.29 17.04 13.29
C PRO A 311 -21.78 17.10 14.74
N GLU A 312 -23.03 17.46 14.95
CA GLU A 312 -23.64 17.60 16.27
C GLU A 312 -23.64 16.26 17.04
N LEU A 313 -23.94 15.16 16.33
CA LEU A 313 -23.91 13.82 16.90
C LEU A 313 -22.47 13.35 17.14
N GLN A 314 -21.53 13.71 16.28
CA GLN A 314 -20.11 13.39 16.49
C GLN A 314 -19.58 13.99 17.80
N GLU A 315 -20.01 15.20 18.17
CA GLU A 315 -19.65 15.81 19.45
C GLU A 315 -20.12 14.98 20.64
N GLU A 316 -21.38 14.53 20.61
CA GLU A 316 -21.93 13.68 21.68
C GLU A 316 -21.22 12.32 21.74
N MET A 317 -20.98 11.71 20.59
CA MET A 317 -20.27 10.44 20.49
C MET A 317 -18.85 10.52 21.03
N VAL A 318 -18.09 11.55 20.65
CA VAL A 318 -16.71 11.76 21.11
C VAL A 318 -16.70 12.03 22.61
N ARG A 319 -17.61 12.88 23.12
CA ARG A 319 -17.70 13.17 24.56
C ARG A 319 -18.16 11.99 25.42
N SER A 320 -18.69 10.94 24.81
CA SER A 320 -19.04 9.69 25.50
C SER A 320 -17.85 8.77 25.78
N LEU A 321 -16.65 9.08 25.21
CA LEU A 321 -15.44 8.28 25.38
C LEU A 321 -14.70 8.67 26.66
N PRO A 322 -14.05 7.71 27.37
CA PRO A 322 -13.16 8.02 28.49
C PRO A 322 -12.07 9.01 28.05
N GLY A 323 -11.84 10.05 28.87
CA GLY A 323 -10.88 11.12 28.60
C GLY A 323 -11.37 12.23 27.66
N PHE A 324 -12.56 12.11 27.08
CA PHE A 324 -13.08 13.05 26.08
C PHE A 324 -14.31 13.85 26.52
N SER A 325 -14.69 13.81 27.78
CA SER A 325 -15.92 14.46 28.29
C SER A 325 -16.03 15.96 27.95
N ARG A 326 -14.89 16.65 27.79
CA ARG A 326 -14.79 18.07 27.43
C ARG A 326 -14.21 18.30 26.05
N ALA A 327 -14.16 17.25 25.21
CA ALA A 327 -13.52 17.30 23.92
C ALA A 327 -14.10 18.37 22.99
N VAL A 328 -13.22 19.05 22.30
CA VAL A 328 -13.54 20.02 21.24
C VAL A 328 -13.03 19.48 19.92
N ILE A 329 -13.96 19.18 19.00
CA ILE A 329 -13.63 18.70 17.66
C ILE A 329 -13.18 19.90 16.82
N GLN A 330 -11.96 19.86 16.30
CA GLN A 330 -11.46 20.87 15.37
C GLN A 330 -11.81 20.54 13.92
N ARG A 331 -11.80 19.26 13.59
CA ARG A 331 -12.19 18.76 12.27
C ARG A 331 -13.07 17.54 12.46
N TYR A 332 -14.28 17.62 11.94
CA TYR A 332 -15.22 16.52 11.99
C TYR A 332 -14.79 15.38 11.08
N ALA A 333 -15.14 14.18 11.48
CA ALA A 333 -15.08 13.01 10.63
C ALA A 333 -16.02 13.15 9.43
N TYR A 334 -15.66 12.56 8.30
CA TYR A 334 -16.49 12.54 7.10
C TYR A 334 -16.24 11.30 6.25
N ALA A 335 -17.21 10.95 5.43
CA ALA A 335 -17.00 10.01 4.34
C ALA A 335 -16.71 10.77 3.04
N VAL A 336 -15.88 10.17 2.19
CA VAL A 336 -15.68 10.63 0.81
C VAL A 336 -15.97 9.48 -0.14
N GLU A 337 -16.80 9.77 -1.13
CA GLU A 337 -17.16 8.88 -2.23
C GLU A 337 -16.47 9.36 -3.50
N TYR A 338 -15.93 8.45 -4.30
CA TYR A 338 -15.09 8.78 -5.46
C TYR A 338 -15.16 7.71 -6.54
N ASP A 339 -14.79 8.07 -7.78
CA ASP A 339 -14.69 7.13 -8.89
C ASP A 339 -13.39 6.34 -8.85
N SER A 340 -13.48 5.08 -9.20
CA SER A 340 -12.38 4.14 -9.39
C SER A 340 -12.58 3.38 -10.70
N LEU A 341 -11.52 3.14 -11.47
CA LEU A 341 -11.61 2.30 -12.66
C LEU A 341 -11.56 0.81 -12.29
N ASP A 342 -12.02 -0.03 -13.23
CA ASP A 342 -11.86 -1.47 -13.08
C ASP A 342 -10.39 -1.85 -13.34
N PRO A 343 -9.63 -2.32 -12.34
CA PRO A 343 -8.20 -2.58 -12.51
C PRO A 343 -7.91 -3.79 -13.41
N THR A 344 -8.90 -4.61 -13.75
CA THR A 344 -8.73 -5.70 -14.73
C THR A 344 -8.52 -5.18 -16.16
N GLU A 345 -8.77 -3.90 -16.40
CA GLU A 345 -8.49 -3.22 -17.65
C GLU A 345 -7.03 -2.73 -17.76
N LEU A 346 -6.19 -3.10 -16.81
CA LEU A 346 -4.76 -2.75 -16.76
C LEU A 346 -3.86 -3.97 -16.96
N THR A 347 -2.67 -3.71 -17.51
CA THR A 347 -1.57 -4.67 -17.53
C THR A 347 -0.98 -4.86 -16.12
N ARG A 348 -0.08 -5.84 -15.94
CA ARG A 348 0.71 -5.99 -14.71
C ARG A 348 1.70 -4.84 -14.47
N GLY A 349 1.98 -4.03 -15.46
CA GLY A 349 2.75 -2.78 -15.35
C GLY A 349 1.88 -1.55 -15.10
N LEU A 350 0.56 -1.74 -14.89
CA LEU A 350 -0.45 -0.71 -14.65
C LEU A 350 -0.73 0.20 -15.87
N GLN A 351 -0.43 -0.26 -17.08
CA GLN A 351 -0.83 0.39 -18.32
C GLN A 351 -2.27 0.00 -18.69
N SER A 352 -3.04 0.95 -19.21
CA SER A 352 -4.35 0.68 -19.79
C SER A 352 -4.25 -0.25 -21.01
N HIS A 353 -5.10 -1.30 -21.06
CA HIS A 353 -5.28 -2.10 -22.28
C HIS A 353 -5.98 -1.33 -23.40
N LEU A 354 -6.71 -0.26 -23.06
CA LEU A 354 -7.55 0.49 -23.98
C LEU A 354 -6.83 1.65 -24.66
N LEU A 355 -5.80 2.20 -24.00
CA LEU A 355 -5.05 3.35 -24.54
C LEU A 355 -3.56 3.21 -24.18
N PRO A 356 -2.71 2.81 -25.11
CA PRO A 356 -1.26 2.75 -24.91
C PRO A 356 -0.67 4.08 -24.42
N GLY A 357 0.23 4.03 -23.44
CA GLY A 357 0.83 5.21 -22.81
C GLY A 357 0.01 5.80 -21.65
N LEU A 358 -1.22 5.32 -21.43
CA LEU A 358 -2.00 5.67 -20.25
C LEU A 358 -1.74 4.66 -19.13
N PHE A 359 -1.35 5.17 -17.96
CA PHE A 359 -1.13 4.42 -16.72
C PHE A 359 -2.01 4.99 -15.62
N SER A 360 -2.27 4.19 -14.58
CA SER A 360 -2.99 4.66 -13.40
C SER A 360 -2.44 4.02 -12.12
N ALA A 361 -2.57 4.71 -11.00
CA ALA A 361 -2.02 4.24 -9.74
C ALA A 361 -2.80 4.79 -8.52
N GLY A 362 -2.88 3.97 -7.47
CA GLY A 362 -3.47 4.33 -6.20
C GLY A 362 -4.97 4.04 -6.14
N GLN A 363 -5.71 4.90 -5.45
CA GLN A 363 -7.15 4.71 -5.23
C GLN A 363 -7.96 4.65 -6.53
N VAL A 364 -7.48 5.28 -7.58
CA VAL A 364 -8.11 5.17 -8.91
C VAL A 364 -8.17 3.73 -9.42
N ASN A 365 -7.27 2.86 -8.98
CA ASN A 365 -7.25 1.43 -9.28
C ASN A 365 -8.00 0.58 -8.23
N GLY A 366 -8.75 1.20 -7.33
CA GLY A 366 -9.56 0.49 -6.35
C GLY A 366 -8.85 0.10 -5.06
N THR A 367 -7.65 0.62 -4.76
CA THR A 367 -6.99 0.39 -3.48
C THR A 367 -7.38 1.42 -2.42
N SER A 368 -7.14 1.09 -1.15
CA SER A 368 -7.27 1.99 -0.01
C SER A 368 -6.02 1.91 0.86
N GLY A 369 -5.27 3.00 0.93
CA GLY A 369 -4.06 3.16 1.74
C GLY A 369 -2.94 3.89 1.03
N TYR A 370 -2.12 4.58 1.82
CA TYR A 370 -0.99 5.38 1.31
C TYR A 370 0.09 4.51 0.69
N GLU A 371 0.39 3.38 1.34
CA GLU A 371 1.45 2.46 0.95
C GLU A 371 1.08 1.70 -0.33
N GLU A 372 -0.18 1.31 -0.46
CA GLU A 372 -0.72 0.70 -1.69
C GLU A 372 -0.67 1.69 -2.86
N ALA A 373 -0.99 2.96 -2.60
CA ALA A 373 -0.92 4.02 -3.60
C ALA A 373 0.52 4.31 -4.04
N ALA A 374 1.44 4.40 -3.09
CA ALA A 374 2.86 4.61 -3.33
C ALA A 374 3.48 3.48 -4.16
N ALA A 375 3.20 2.23 -3.78
CA ALA A 375 3.71 1.05 -4.48
C ALA A 375 3.26 0.99 -5.95
N GLN A 376 1.99 1.25 -6.20
CA GLN A 376 1.46 1.35 -7.57
C GLN A 376 2.08 2.54 -8.31
N GLY A 377 2.23 3.69 -7.63
CA GLY A 377 2.83 4.89 -8.19
C GLY A 377 4.24 4.64 -8.72
N LEU A 378 5.09 4.00 -7.92
CA LEU A 378 6.45 3.66 -8.33
C LEU A 378 6.46 2.80 -9.59
N LEU A 379 5.64 1.73 -9.62
CA LEU A 379 5.57 0.82 -10.76
C LEU A 379 5.01 1.50 -12.01
N ALA A 380 3.93 2.27 -11.88
CA ALA A 380 3.31 3.00 -13.00
C ALA A 380 4.25 4.07 -13.57
N GLY A 381 4.92 4.84 -12.70
CA GLY A 381 5.89 5.86 -13.11
C GLY A 381 7.11 5.27 -13.82
N LEU A 382 7.64 4.17 -13.29
CA LEU A 382 8.71 3.41 -13.94
C LEU A 382 8.29 2.97 -15.35
N ASN A 383 7.12 2.36 -15.49
CA ASN A 383 6.65 1.85 -16.78
C ASN A 383 6.24 2.96 -17.75
N ALA A 384 5.72 4.09 -17.25
CA ALA A 384 5.46 5.26 -18.06
C ALA A 384 6.77 5.84 -18.68
N ALA A 385 7.84 5.91 -17.89
CA ALA A 385 9.15 6.32 -18.38
C ALA A 385 9.71 5.31 -19.38
N ARG A 386 9.61 4.00 -19.10
CA ARG A 386 10.03 2.94 -20.03
C ARG A 386 9.26 3.00 -21.34
N TYR A 387 7.95 3.22 -21.29
CA TYR A 387 7.12 3.42 -22.48
C TYR A 387 7.60 4.62 -23.30
N ALA A 388 7.85 5.75 -22.66
CA ALA A 388 8.36 6.95 -23.33
C ALA A 388 9.73 6.74 -23.99
N LEU A 389 10.56 5.85 -23.43
CA LEU A 389 11.87 5.44 -23.95
C LEU A 389 11.80 4.31 -24.99
N GLY A 390 10.63 3.76 -25.28
CA GLY A 390 10.46 2.60 -26.16
C GLY A 390 10.98 1.28 -25.57
N LEU A 391 11.10 1.21 -24.25
CA LEU A 391 11.53 0.01 -23.54
C LEU A 391 10.32 -0.87 -23.14
N PRO A 392 10.50 -2.19 -23.04
CA PRO A 392 9.43 -3.09 -22.63
C PRO A 392 8.96 -2.83 -21.20
N GLU A 393 7.67 -3.08 -20.95
CA GLU A 393 7.07 -3.03 -19.62
C GLU A 393 7.75 -4.03 -18.66
N VAL A 394 7.88 -3.65 -17.40
CA VAL A 394 8.35 -4.53 -16.32
C VAL A 394 7.27 -4.67 -15.24
N HIS A 395 7.29 -5.80 -14.55
CA HIS A 395 6.38 -6.08 -13.45
C HIS A 395 7.05 -6.96 -12.39
N LEU A 396 6.44 -7.01 -11.22
CA LEU A 396 6.80 -7.90 -10.13
C LEU A 396 5.83 -9.08 -10.11
N GLY A 397 6.36 -10.30 -10.06
CA GLY A 397 5.53 -11.49 -9.84
C GLY A 397 5.10 -11.63 -8.38
N ARG A 398 4.09 -12.45 -8.12
CA ARG A 398 3.63 -12.76 -6.76
C ARG A 398 4.73 -13.36 -5.88
N GLU A 399 5.64 -14.10 -6.50
CA GLU A 399 6.77 -14.76 -5.84
C GLU A 399 7.89 -13.77 -5.44
N THR A 400 7.85 -12.52 -5.92
CA THR A 400 8.85 -11.51 -5.62
C THR A 400 8.52 -10.65 -4.42
N GLY A 401 7.23 -10.44 -4.11
CA GLY A 401 6.87 -9.62 -2.96
C GLY A 401 5.42 -9.17 -2.90
N TYR A 402 5.15 -8.33 -1.92
CA TYR A 402 3.83 -7.76 -1.62
C TYR A 402 3.30 -6.88 -2.76
N ILE A 403 4.18 -6.09 -3.40
CA ILE A 403 3.80 -5.26 -4.56
C ILE A 403 3.31 -6.16 -5.69
N GLY A 404 4.04 -7.24 -5.98
CA GLY A 404 3.64 -8.21 -7.01
C GLY A 404 2.30 -8.88 -6.71
N VAL A 405 2.09 -9.30 -5.46
CA VAL A 405 0.80 -9.88 -5.02
C VAL A 405 -0.34 -8.89 -5.17
N MET A 406 -0.16 -7.65 -4.72
CA MET A 406 -1.18 -6.59 -4.81
C MET A 406 -1.58 -6.31 -6.27
N VAL A 407 -0.60 -6.10 -7.13
CA VAL A 407 -0.86 -5.79 -8.54
C VAL A 407 -1.53 -6.97 -9.24
N ASP A 408 -1.05 -8.19 -9.01
CA ASP A 408 -1.64 -9.40 -9.60
C ASP A 408 -3.09 -9.63 -9.12
N ASP A 409 -3.39 -9.38 -7.83
CA ASP A 409 -4.76 -9.44 -7.31
C ASP A 409 -5.67 -8.42 -8.02
N LEU A 410 -5.20 -7.18 -8.19
CA LEU A 410 -5.97 -6.10 -8.82
C LEU A 410 -6.25 -6.40 -10.31
N VAL A 411 -5.21 -6.66 -11.09
CA VAL A 411 -5.36 -6.80 -12.54
C VAL A 411 -5.92 -8.16 -12.96
N GLY A 412 -5.71 -9.20 -12.15
CA GLY A 412 -6.16 -10.56 -12.46
C GLY A 412 -7.57 -10.87 -11.97
N ARG A 413 -7.99 -10.30 -10.85
CA ARG A 413 -9.29 -10.59 -10.20
C ARG A 413 -10.20 -9.39 -10.12
N GLY A 414 -9.63 -8.19 -10.14
CA GLY A 414 -10.34 -6.97 -9.80
C GLY A 414 -10.63 -6.88 -8.31
N THR A 415 -11.44 -5.89 -7.96
CA THR A 415 -11.92 -5.74 -6.58
C THR A 415 -13.35 -5.18 -6.56
N ASP A 416 -14.20 -5.75 -5.73
CA ASP A 416 -15.58 -5.30 -5.53
C ASP A 416 -15.69 -4.34 -4.32
N GLU A 417 -14.64 -4.23 -3.52
CA GLU A 417 -14.51 -3.32 -2.38
C GLU A 417 -13.11 -2.69 -2.38
N PRO A 418 -12.88 -1.54 -1.73
CA PRO A 418 -11.55 -0.95 -1.66
C PRO A 418 -10.51 -1.96 -1.15
N TYR A 419 -9.56 -2.32 -2.04
CA TYR A 419 -8.52 -3.30 -1.77
C TYR A 419 -7.55 -2.79 -0.71
N ARG A 420 -7.18 -3.68 0.21
CA ARG A 420 -6.15 -3.43 1.21
C ARG A 420 -5.17 -4.59 1.26
N MET A 421 -3.88 -4.27 1.27
CA MET A 421 -2.83 -5.28 1.42
C MET A 421 -2.78 -5.83 2.83
N MET A 422 -2.80 -7.15 2.95
CA MET A 422 -2.73 -7.88 4.21
C MET A 422 -1.70 -9.00 4.10
N THR A 423 -1.05 -9.35 5.21
CA THR A 423 -0.07 -10.45 5.24
C THR A 423 -0.66 -11.81 4.85
N SER A 424 -1.97 -11.99 5.06
CA SER A 424 -2.69 -13.22 4.68
C SER A 424 -2.86 -13.42 3.17
N ARG A 425 -2.67 -12.35 2.37
CA ARG A 425 -2.77 -12.43 0.90
C ARG A 425 -1.50 -12.98 0.26
N VAL A 426 -0.37 -12.99 1.01
CA VAL A 426 0.96 -13.37 0.49
C VAL A 426 1.26 -14.82 0.86
N GLU A 427 1.29 -15.67 -0.15
CA GLU A 427 1.54 -17.11 -0.01
C GLU A 427 2.96 -17.38 0.51
N LEU A 428 3.93 -16.62 0.01
CA LEU A 428 5.36 -16.75 0.32
C LEU A 428 5.83 -15.72 1.37
N ARG A 429 4.98 -15.38 2.34
CA ARG A 429 5.27 -14.29 3.30
C ARG A 429 6.53 -14.46 4.14
N LEU A 430 7.02 -15.69 4.32
CA LEU A 430 8.28 -15.94 5.01
C LEU A 430 9.51 -15.70 4.10
N LEU A 431 9.35 -15.83 2.78
CA LEU A 431 10.36 -15.43 1.81
C LEU A 431 10.29 -13.93 1.48
N CYS A 432 9.09 -13.34 1.55
CA CYS A 432 8.83 -11.94 1.19
C CYS A 432 8.67 -11.06 2.43
N ARG A 433 9.66 -11.10 3.35
CA ARG A 433 9.65 -10.30 4.57
C ARG A 433 10.08 -8.84 4.31
N ALA A 434 9.76 -7.95 5.25
CA ALA A 434 10.25 -6.57 5.22
C ALA A 434 11.79 -6.50 5.35
N ASP A 435 12.35 -7.29 6.27
CA ASP A 435 13.77 -7.33 6.60
C ASP A 435 14.70 -7.82 5.48
N ASN A 436 14.17 -8.53 4.48
CA ASN A 436 14.92 -9.03 3.33
C ASN A 436 14.46 -8.44 1.98
N ALA A 437 13.73 -7.34 1.99
CA ALA A 437 13.27 -6.70 0.75
C ALA A 437 14.44 -6.25 -0.14
N ASP A 438 15.55 -5.84 0.46
CA ASP A 438 16.77 -5.43 -0.24
C ASP A 438 17.40 -6.59 -1.06
N GLU A 439 17.48 -7.80 -0.48
CA GLU A 439 17.99 -8.98 -1.18
C GLU A 439 17.19 -9.31 -2.45
N ARG A 440 15.86 -9.19 -2.35
CA ARG A 440 14.94 -9.55 -3.43
C ARG A 440 14.82 -8.50 -4.53
N LEU A 441 14.83 -7.22 -4.17
CA LEU A 441 14.37 -6.14 -5.05
C LEU A 441 15.46 -5.16 -5.47
N VAL A 442 16.55 -4.98 -4.72
CA VAL A 442 17.66 -4.11 -5.16
C VAL A 442 18.27 -4.59 -6.48
N PRO A 443 18.46 -5.90 -6.74
CA PRO A 443 18.93 -6.36 -8.04
C PRO A 443 18.01 -5.95 -9.19
N LEU A 444 16.70 -6.01 -9.00
CA LEU A 444 15.72 -5.56 -10.00
C LEU A 444 15.73 -4.04 -10.16
N ALA A 445 15.80 -3.31 -9.04
CA ALA A 445 15.85 -1.84 -9.06
C ALA A 445 17.06 -1.31 -9.85
N VAL A 446 18.22 -1.93 -9.67
CA VAL A 446 19.42 -1.59 -10.45
C VAL A 446 19.25 -1.95 -11.92
N ALA A 447 18.73 -3.13 -12.23
CA ALA A 447 18.47 -3.55 -13.61
C ALA A 447 17.45 -2.64 -14.33
N TRP A 448 16.53 -2.05 -13.60
CA TRP A 448 15.50 -1.14 -14.12
C TRP A 448 15.93 0.34 -14.15
N GLY A 449 17.12 0.66 -13.63
CA GLY A 449 17.64 2.03 -13.59
C GLY A 449 17.11 2.90 -12.44
N LEU A 450 16.44 2.29 -11.45
CA LEU A 450 15.91 3.01 -10.28
C LEU A 450 16.99 3.28 -9.22
N ARG A 451 18.02 2.45 -9.15
CA ARG A 451 19.12 2.53 -8.17
C ARG A 451 20.48 2.39 -8.84
N PRO A 452 21.55 2.98 -8.27
CA PRO A 452 22.89 2.83 -8.78
C PRO A 452 23.46 1.43 -8.48
N ARG A 453 24.48 1.03 -9.23
CA ARG A 453 25.12 -0.30 -9.13
C ARG A 453 25.76 -0.56 -7.75
N GLU A 454 26.27 0.47 -7.13
CA GLU A 454 26.89 0.42 -5.80
C GLU A 454 25.93 -0.12 -4.72
N ASP A 455 24.63 0.11 -4.87
CA ASP A 455 23.62 -0.44 -3.97
C ASP A 455 23.54 -1.96 -4.08
N LEU A 456 23.63 -2.51 -5.29
CA LEU A 456 23.67 -3.95 -5.51
C LEU A 456 24.93 -4.58 -4.88
N GLU A 457 26.07 -3.91 -5.01
CA GLU A 457 27.34 -4.38 -4.44
C GLU A 457 27.27 -4.40 -2.91
N ARG A 458 26.69 -3.38 -2.29
CA ARG A 458 26.45 -3.35 -0.84
C ARG A 458 25.55 -4.48 -0.36
N VAL A 459 24.43 -4.71 -1.05
CA VAL A 459 23.51 -5.79 -0.71
C VAL A 459 24.17 -7.16 -0.87
N ARG A 460 24.88 -7.39 -1.95
CA ARG A 460 25.65 -8.64 -2.16
C ARG A 460 26.68 -8.87 -1.06
N ALA A 461 27.41 -7.83 -0.66
CA ALA A 461 28.38 -7.93 0.42
C ALA A 461 27.73 -8.24 1.76
N LYS A 462 26.57 -7.62 2.08
CA LYS A 462 25.76 -7.91 3.28
C LYS A 462 25.41 -9.41 3.34
N TYR A 463 24.79 -9.93 2.30
CA TYR A 463 24.33 -11.34 2.31
C TYR A 463 25.48 -12.35 2.18
N ALA A 464 26.60 -11.98 1.56
CA ALA A 464 27.81 -12.81 1.58
C ALA A 464 28.37 -13.00 3.00
N ARG A 465 28.32 -11.95 3.86
CA ARG A 465 28.71 -12.05 5.28
C ARG A 465 27.72 -12.93 6.07
N VAL A 466 26.42 -12.78 5.85
CA VAL A 466 25.40 -13.63 6.46
C VAL A 466 25.62 -15.12 6.11
N GLU A 467 25.86 -15.41 4.84
CA GLU A 467 26.11 -16.78 4.38
C GLU A 467 27.43 -17.36 4.93
N ALA A 468 28.47 -16.53 5.02
CA ALA A 468 29.74 -16.94 5.63
C ALA A 468 29.55 -17.31 7.11
N GLU A 469 28.75 -16.53 7.84
CA GLU A 469 28.45 -16.80 9.25
C GLU A 469 27.60 -18.06 9.42
N LEU A 470 26.61 -18.28 8.58
CA LEU A 470 25.81 -19.52 8.60
C LEU A 470 26.70 -20.75 8.38
N ARG A 471 27.64 -20.70 7.42
CA ARG A 471 28.63 -21.78 7.22
C ARG A 471 29.55 -21.97 8.43
N ARG A 472 29.98 -20.88 9.07
CA ARG A 472 30.77 -20.97 10.31
C ARG A 472 29.98 -21.68 11.40
N LEU A 473 28.72 -21.30 11.61
CA LEU A 473 27.84 -21.91 12.61
C LEU A 473 27.54 -23.39 12.34
N GLU A 474 27.47 -23.81 11.07
CA GLU A 474 27.31 -25.23 10.73
C GLU A 474 28.55 -26.05 11.16
N ALA A 475 29.74 -25.50 10.99
CA ALA A 475 31.00 -26.14 11.39
C ALA A 475 31.27 -26.04 12.90
N LEU A 476 30.75 -25.00 13.60
CA LEU A 476 30.95 -24.77 15.02
C LEU A 476 30.25 -25.86 15.85
N ARG A 477 30.93 -26.39 16.88
CA ARG A 477 30.36 -27.33 17.84
C ARG A 477 29.99 -26.63 19.15
N VAL A 478 28.72 -26.74 19.52
CA VAL A 478 28.13 -26.13 20.73
C VAL A 478 27.32 -27.20 21.45
N ASP A 479 27.73 -27.57 22.64
CA ASP A 479 27.05 -28.58 23.46
C ASP A 479 26.73 -29.88 22.70
N GLY A 480 27.69 -30.35 21.87
CA GLY A 480 27.60 -31.59 21.09
C GLY A 480 26.84 -31.52 19.75
N VAL A 481 26.25 -30.37 19.42
CA VAL A 481 25.54 -30.15 18.12
C VAL A 481 26.19 -29.02 17.34
N SER A 482 25.79 -28.81 16.07
CA SER A 482 26.26 -27.65 15.33
C SER A 482 25.68 -26.34 15.91
N GLY A 483 26.41 -25.22 15.73
CA GLY A 483 25.93 -23.90 16.15
C GLY A 483 24.58 -23.54 15.52
N LEU A 484 24.33 -23.95 14.26
CA LEU A 484 23.01 -23.81 13.62
C LEU A 484 21.93 -24.63 14.33
N GLN A 485 22.20 -25.89 14.67
CA GLN A 485 21.25 -26.74 15.40
C GLN A 485 20.98 -26.18 16.80
N TRP A 486 21.99 -25.65 17.48
CA TRP A 486 21.84 -25.01 18.77
C TRP A 486 20.96 -23.76 18.67
N LEU A 487 21.18 -22.91 17.65
CA LEU A 487 20.43 -21.66 17.41
C LEU A 487 18.97 -21.91 17.00
N ARG A 488 18.64 -23.08 16.42
CA ARG A 488 17.26 -23.45 16.06
C ARG A 488 16.32 -23.61 17.26
N ARG A 489 16.86 -23.79 18.46
CA ARG A 489 16.04 -23.89 19.68
C ARG A 489 15.44 -22.52 19.99
N PRO A 490 14.13 -22.44 20.30
CA PRO A 490 13.44 -21.15 20.50
C PRO A 490 14.07 -20.27 21.57
N GLU A 491 14.56 -20.88 22.66
CA GLU A 491 15.19 -20.21 23.81
C GLU A 491 16.58 -19.62 23.52
N ASN A 492 17.25 -20.09 22.47
CA ASN A 492 18.61 -19.68 22.14
C ASN A 492 18.58 -18.45 21.21
N THR A 493 19.48 -17.50 21.45
CA THR A 493 19.64 -16.31 20.61
C THR A 493 21.03 -16.26 19.97
N TYR A 494 21.15 -15.54 18.88
CA TYR A 494 22.45 -15.39 18.23
C TYR A 494 23.42 -14.56 19.10
N GLU A 495 22.91 -13.58 19.85
CA GLU A 495 23.69 -12.81 20.82
C GLU A 495 24.31 -13.69 21.89
N ALA A 496 23.51 -14.59 22.50
CA ALA A 496 24.00 -15.54 23.50
C ALA A 496 25.07 -16.50 22.93
N LEU A 497 24.96 -16.84 21.63
CA LEU A 497 25.97 -17.61 20.94
C LEU A 497 27.28 -16.83 20.75
N LEU A 498 27.19 -15.54 20.40
CA LEU A 498 28.36 -14.65 20.19
C LEU A 498 29.12 -14.39 21.49
N GLU A 499 28.46 -14.34 22.64
CA GLU A 499 29.13 -14.21 23.96
C GLU A 499 30.07 -15.40 24.26
N ARG A 500 29.68 -16.60 23.81
CA ARG A 500 30.48 -17.83 23.98
C ARG A 500 31.47 -18.06 22.86
N PHE A 501 31.09 -17.73 21.63
CA PHE A 501 31.83 -18.00 20.39
C PHE A 501 31.81 -16.77 19.48
N PRO A 502 32.62 -15.75 19.76
CA PRO A 502 32.67 -14.52 18.95
C PRO A 502 32.87 -14.80 17.47
N SER A 503 32.17 -14.05 16.62
CA SER A 503 32.38 -14.11 15.17
C SER A 503 33.68 -13.39 14.81
N PRO A 504 34.52 -13.95 13.93
CA PRO A 504 35.73 -13.29 13.45
C PRO A 504 35.40 -12.04 12.62
N THR A 505 34.22 -11.96 12.06
CA THR A 505 33.73 -10.80 11.31
C THR A 505 32.55 -10.18 12.04
N PRO A 506 32.65 -8.95 12.54
CA PRO A 506 31.51 -8.26 13.14
C PRO A 506 30.35 -8.11 12.14
N LEU A 507 29.16 -8.51 12.57
CA LEU A 507 27.92 -8.36 11.79
C LEU A 507 27.12 -7.16 12.31
N SER A 508 26.48 -6.44 11.39
CA SER A 508 25.50 -5.41 11.75
C SER A 508 24.27 -6.02 12.43
N PRO A 509 23.45 -5.24 13.15
CA PRO A 509 22.21 -5.73 13.75
C PRO A 509 21.30 -6.43 12.73
N GLU A 510 21.15 -5.86 11.52
CA GLU A 510 20.32 -6.42 10.45
C GLU A 510 20.90 -7.77 9.95
N GLU A 511 22.23 -7.87 9.84
CA GLU A 511 22.90 -9.12 9.45
C GLU A 511 22.72 -10.21 10.50
N ARG A 512 22.81 -9.86 11.79
CA ARG A 512 22.56 -10.80 12.90
C ARG A 512 21.13 -11.32 12.89
N GLU A 513 20.17 -10.42 12.65
CA GLU A 513 18.76 -10.81 12.51
C GLU A 513 18.57 -11.80 11.35
N GLN A 514 19.22 -11.55 10.19
CA GLN A 514 19.18 -12.49 9.05
C GLN A 514 19.75 -13.87 9.40
N VAL A 515 20.86 -13.92 10.14
CA VAL A 515 21.45 -15.19 10.59
C VAL A 515 20.46 -15.95 11.49
N GLU A 516 19.86 -15.27 12.46
CA GLU A 516 18.93 -15.90 13.39
C GLU A 516 17.66 -16.39 12.69
N ILE A 517 17.06 -15.58 11.81
CA ILE A 517 15.87 -15.97 11.06
C ILE A 517 16.15 -17.17 10.15
N ARG A 518 17.25 -17.15 9.39
CA ARG A 518 17.61 -18.25 8.48
C ARG A 518 17.89 -19.54 9.24
N ALA A 519 18.51 -19.47 10.40
CA ALA A 519 18.75 -20.65 11.24
C ALA A 519 17.43 -21.21 11.81
N LYS A 520 16.63 -20.37 12.46
CA LYS A 520 15.40 -20.80 13.17
C LYS A 520 14.29 -21.27 12.22
N TYR A 521 14.15 -20.63 11.08
CA TYR A 521 13.06 -20.90 10.14
C TYR A 521 13.48 -21.72 8.90
N ALA A 522 14.68 -22.32 8.91
CA ALA A 522 15.25 -23.03 7.77
C ALA A 522 14.29 -24.02 7.10
N GLY A 523 13.64 -24.90 7.87
CA GLY A 523 12.73 -25.89 7.33
C GLY A 523 11.41 -25.32 6.75
N TYR A 524 10.99 -24.15 7.26
CA TYR A 524 9.83 -23.44 6.70
C TYR A 524 10.21 -22.67 5.43
N ILE A 525 11.41 -22.07 5.41
CA ILE A 525 11.98 -21.40 4.24
C ILE A 525 12.10 -22.39 3.09
N GLU A 526 12.70 -23.57 3.32
CA GLU A 526 12.82 -24.63 2.30
C GLU A 526 11.46 -25.06 1.71
N ARG A 527 10.44 -25.20 2.56
CA ARG A 527 9.08 -25.52 2.07
C ARG A 527 8.50 -24.42 1.19
N GLN A 528 8.72 -23.16 1.55
CA GLN A 528 8.26 -22.04 0.73
C GLN A 528 9.07 -21.89 -0.57
N GLU A 529 10.36 -22.23 -0.57
CA GLU A 529 11.15 -22.28 -1.79
C GLU A 529 10.58 -23.30 -2.80
N LYS A 530 10.24 -24.51 -2.35
CA LYS A 530 9.57 -25.52 -3.19
C LYS A 530 8.23 -25.02 -3.72
N LEU A 531 7.47 -24.29 -2.91
CA LEU A 531 6.22 -23.66 -3.36
C LEU A 531 6.49 -22.58 -4.41
N ARG A 532 7.53 -21.76 -4.23
CA ARG A 532 7.94 -20.72 -5.18
C ARG A 532 8.31 -21.30 -6.53
N GLU A 533 9.08 -22.40 -6.56
CA GLU A 533 9.43 -23.12 -7.79
C GLU A 533 8.16 -23.60 -8.51
N LYS A 534 7.25 -24.25 -7.79
CA LYS A 534 5.96 -24.68 -8.35
C LYS A 534 5.14 -23.51 -8.91
N MET A 535 5.10 -22.37 -8.24
CA MET A 535 4.41 -21.17 -8.73
C MET A 535 5.03 -20.65 -10.04
N ARG A 536 6.37 -20.63 -10.13
CA ARG A 536 7.08 -20.24 -11.36
C ARG A 536 6.79 -21.18 -12.53
N ASP A 537 6.77 -22.48 -12.28
CA ASP A 537 6.43 -23.50 -13.30
C ASP A 537 5.02 -23.28 -13.85
N LEU A 538 4.05 -23.02 -12.98
CA LEU A 538 2.68 -22.73 -13.38
C LEU A 538 2.57 -21.40 -14.14
N GLU A 539 3.35 -20.38 -13.77
CA GLU A 539 3.38 -19.09 -14.45
C GLU A 539 4.02 -19.18 -15.84
N ALA A 540 4.99 -20.08 -16.02
CA ALA A 540 5.61 -20.35 -17.31
C ALA A 540 4.66 -21.04 -18.32
N LEU A 541 3.61 -21.71 -17.84
CA LEU A 541 2.62 -22.39 -18.67
C LEU A 541 1.59 -21.41 -19.20
N ARG A 542 1.82 -20.91 -20.42
CA ARG A 542 0.93 -19.98 -21.11
C ARG A 542 -0.34 -20.66 -21.61
N LEU A 543 -1.47 -19.97 -21.43
CA LEU A 543 -2.75 -20.33 -22.05
C LEU A 543 -2.85 -19.59 -23.40
N PRO A 544 -3.28 -20.25 -24.49
CA PRO A 544 -3.46 -19.61 -25.77
C PRO A 544 -4.45 -18.45 -25.72
N GLU A 545 -4.14 -17.34 -26.40
CA GLU A 545 -5.10 -16.27 -26.62
C GLU A 545 -6.27 -16.83 -27.44
N GLY A 546 -7.51 -16.65 -26.93
CA GLY A 546 -8.70 -17.17 -27.62
C GLY A 546 -9.04 -18.62 -27.30
N LEU A 547 -8.42 -19.25 -26.29
CA LEU A 547 -8.78 -20.61 -25.85
C LEU A 547 -10.29 -20.70 -25.62
N ASP A 548 -10.92 -21.68 -26.29
CA ASP A 548 -12.35 -21.98 -26.20
C ASP A 548 -12.61 -22.90 -25.00
N TYR A 549 -12.76 -22.31 -23.80
CA TYR A 549 -12.95 -23.05 -22.55
C TYR A 549 -14.10 -24.07 -22.56
N PRO A 550 -15.27 -23.77 -23.19
CA PRO A 550 -16.34 -24.78 -23.39
C PRO A 550 -15.89 -26.06 -24.10
N ARG A 551 -14.86 -26.01 -24.93
CA ARG A 551 -14.34 -27.16 -25.66
C ARG A 551 -13.24 -27.91 -24.92
N VAL A 552 -12.76 -27.43 -23.80
CA VAL A 552 -11.76 -28.13 -22.98
C VAL A 552 -12.42 -29.26 -22.19
N PRO A 553 -12.12 -30.55 -22.51
CA PRO A 553 -12.75 -31.65 -21.81
C PRO A 553 -12.36 -31.70 -20.33
N GLY A 554 -13.35 -31.94 -19.47
CA GLY A 554 -13.12 -32.09 -18.02
C GLY A 554 -13.18 -30.81 -17.20
N LEU A 555 -13.42 -29.65 -17.80
CA LEU A 555 -13.71 -28.43 -17.05
C LEU A 555 -15.12 -28.47 -16.44
N SER A 556 -15.24 -28.02 -15.19
CA SER A 556 -16.51 -27.79 -14.55
C SER A 556 -17.26 -26.61 -15.21
N ARG A 557 -18.61 -26.59 -15.14
CA ARG A 557 -19.40 -25.48 -15.67
C ARG A 557 -19.01 -24.12 -15.07
N GLU A 558 -18.75 -24.11 -13.75
CA GLU A 558 -18.28 -22.92 -13.03
C GLU A 558 -16.92 -22.44 -13.56
N ALA A 559 -15.97 -23.37 -13.75
CA ALA A 559 -14.66 -23.05 -14.31
C ALA A 559 -14.77 -22.50 -15.74
N VAL A 560 -15.61 -23.11 -16.60
CA VAL A 560 -15.85 -22.60 -17.96
C VAL A 560 -16.35 -21.16 -17.94
N GLU A 561 -17.36 -20.86 -17.12
CA GLU A 561 -17.91 -19.49 -17.00
C GLU A 561 -16.85 -18.50 -16.53
N LYS A 562 -16.15 -18.85 -15.44
CA LYS A 562 -15.15 -17.96 -14.83
C LYS A 562 -13.95 -17.76 -15.73
N LEU A 563 -13.37 -18.83 -16.29
CA LEU A 563 -12.23 -18.74 -17.20
C LEU A 563 -12.56 -17.99 -18.49
N SER A 564 -13.78 -18.15 -19.03
CA SER A 564 -14.25 -17.39 -20.19
C SER A 564 -14.39 -15.89 -19.90
N ARG A 565 -14.76 -15.54 -18.66
CA ARG A 565 -14.88 -14.15 -18.20
C ARG A 565 -13.50 -13.53 -17.94
N PHE A 566 -12.65 -14.20 -17.16
CA PHE A 566 -11.37 -13.64 -16.70
C PHE A 566 -10.24 -13.76 -17.72
N ARG A 567 -10.34 -14.69 -18.68
CA ARG A 567 -9.35 -14.91 -19.75
C ARG A 567 -7.90 -14.96 -19.22
N PRO A 568 -7.58 -15.85 -18.26
CA PRO A 568 -6.23 -15.94 -17.72
C PRO A 568 -5.21 -16.27 -18.81
N ARG A 569 -4.02 -15.70 -18.71
CA ARG A 569 -2.92 -15.86 -19.69
C ARG A 569 -1.97 -16.99 -19.34
N THR A 570 -2.00 -17.43 -18.07
CA THR A 570 -1.15 -18.53 -17.58
C THR A 570 -1.98 -19.51 -16.76
N LEU A 571 -1.44 -20.72 -16.57
CA LEU A 571 -2.09 -21.71 -15.71
C LEU A 571 -2.10 -21.25 -14.24
N ALA A 572 -1.09 -20.46 -13.82
CA ALA A 572 -1.08 -19.82 -12.51
C ALA A 572 -2.20 -18.79 -12.34
N GLU A 573 -2.46 -17.98 -13.35
CA GLU A 573 -3.61 -17.05 -13.34
C GLU A 573 -4.93 -17.83 -13.25
N ALA A 574 -5.09 -18.88 -14.03
CA ALA A 574 -6.28 -19.74 -13.97
C ALA A 574 -6.50 -20.37 -12.58
N ALA A 575 -5.43 -20.82 -11.92
CA ALA A 575 -5.47 -21.38 -10.57
C ALA A 575 -5.99 -20.39 -9.51
N ARG A 576 -5.87 -19.10 -9.75
CA ARG A 576 -6.30 -18.05 -8.84
C ARG A 576 -7.73 -17.57 -9.08
N VAL A 577 -8.35 -18.00 -10.16
CA VAL A 577 -9.74 -17.63 -10.47
C VAL A 577 -10.68 -18.31 -9.48
N PRO A 578 -11.51 -17.56 -8.72
CA PRO A 578 -12.45 -18.15 -7.79
C PRO A 578 -13.42 -19.11 -8.47
N GLY A 579 -13.55 -20.33 -7.95
CA GLY A 579 -14.39 -21.38 -8.52
C GLY A 579 -13.65 -22.35 -9.47
N VAL A 580 -12.39 -22.08 -9.81
CA VAL A 580 -11.51 -23.02 -10.53
C VAL A 580 -10.84 -23.95 -9.52
N ARG A 581 -10.94 -25.25 -9.72
CA ARG A 581 -10.44 -26.32 -8.83
C ARG A 581 -9.18 -26.95 -9.41
N ASP A 582 -8.47 -27.71 -8.59
CA ASP A 582 -7.29 -28.48 -9.04
C ASP A 582 -7.61 -29.46 -10.18
N SER A 583 -8.82 -30.02 -10.21
CA SER A 583 -9.29 -30.87 -11.31
C SER A 583 -9.44 -30.09 -12.63
N ASP A 584 -9.90 -28.85 -12.57
CA ASP A 584 -10.03 -27.97 -13.75
C ASP A 584 -8.64 -27.59 -14.28
N LEU A 585 -7.68 -27.30 -13.38
CA LEU A 585 -6.29 -27.04 -13.76
C LEU A 585 -5.63 -28.25 -14.42
N THR A 586 -5.93 -29.45 -13.90
CA THR A 586 -5.46 -30.69 -14.51
C THR A 586 -6.03 -30.89 -15.91
N ALA A 587 -7.32 -30.59 -16.10
CA ALA A 587 -7.97 -30.65 -17.41
C ALA A 587 -7.32 -29.67 -18.40
N LEU A 588 -7.08 -28.42 -17.99
CA LEU A 588 -6.34 -27.44 -18.80
C LEU A 588 -4.92 -27.92 -19.14
N LEU A 589 -4.20 -28.47 -18.18
CA LEU A 589 -2.84 -28.97 -18.39
C LEU A 589 -2.80 -30.13 -19.42
N VAL A 590 -3.74 -31.06 -19.32
CA VAL A 590 -3.89 -32.17 -20.26
C VAL A 590 -4.22 -31.68 -21.66
N HIS A 591 -5.14 -30.70 -21.75
CA HIS A 591 -5.53 -30.09 -23.02
C HIS A 591 -4.35 -29.38 -23.70
N LEU A 592 -3.59 -28.58 -22.97
CA LEU A 592 -2.40 -27.89 -23.49
C LEU A 592 -1.28 -28.83 -23.94
N ARG A 593 -1.17 -30.00 -23.33
CA ARG A 593 -0.19 -31.04 -23.75
C ARG A 593 -0.61 -31.77 -25.00
N ARG A 594 -1.90 -31.81 -25.32
CA ARG A 594 -2.42 -32.47 -26.54
C ARG A 594 -2.36 -31.57 -27.78
N GLU A 595 -2.34 -30.26 -27.57
CA GLU A 595 -2.23 -29.28 -28.67
C GLU A 595 -0.77 -28.93 -29.02
N ARG A 596 0.20 -29.36 -28.22
CA ARG A 596 1.64 -29.29 -28.53
C ARG A 596 2.09 -30.59 -29.21
#